data_6783fd386f7eb0b989fac0e41f936eed
#
_entry.id   6783fd386f7eb0b989fac0e41f936eed
#
_cell.length_a   1.000
_cell.length_b   1.000
_cell.length_c   1.000
_cell.angle_alpha   90.00
_cell.angle_beta   90.00
_cell.angle_gamma   90.00
#
_symmetry.space_group_name_H-M   'P 1'
#
loop_
_entity.id
_entity.type
_entity.pdbx_description
1 polymer ?
#
loop_
_entity_poly.entity_id
_entity_poly.type
_entity_poly.pdbx_seq_one_letter_code
_entity_poly.pdbx_strand_id
1 'polypeptide(L)'
;MMNLQEQAKMYYTDQGKNCAVAILLAGSDVYGLGLGAEDAKLLVGFGGGMGCGSTCGALAGSIAVLGKLFSTREDFRVLCGKFVKLFREGLQCDSVDCAKLAAKHKSPDRKCEAVVVKAAELLGKFIAENA
;
A
#
# COMPACT_ATOMS: atom_id res chain seq x y z
N MET A 1 1.18 -9.41 18.54
CA MET A 1 0.90 -9.42 17.09
C MET A 1 1.35 -8.10 16.47
N MET A 2 2.03 -8.17 15.35
CA MET A 2 2.49 -6.96 14.66
C MET A 2 1.31 -6.20 14.05
N ASN A 3 1.36 -4.87 14.08
CA ASN A 3 0.38 -4.03 13.43
C ASN A 3 0.65 -3.98 11.92
N LEU A 4 -0.19 -3.27 11.18
CA LEU A 4 -0.08 -3.21 9.72
C LEU A 4 1.25 -2.60 9.26
N GLN A 5 1.70 -1.53 9.94
CA GLN A 5 2.98 -0.89 9.60
C GLN A 5 4.16 -1.83 9.79
N GLU A 6 4.18 -2.54 10.91
CA GLU A 6 5.27 -3.47 11.21
C GLU A 6 5.30 -4.65 10.24
N GLN A 7 4.13 -5.19 9.89
CA GLN A 7 4.03 -6.26 8.89
C GLN A 7 4.49 -5.78 7.53
N ALA A 8 4.05 -4.60 7.09
CA ALA A 8 4.43 -4.05 5.79
C ALA A 8 5.94 -3.81 5.72
N LYS A 9 6.52 -3.26 6.79
CA LYS A 9 7.96 -3.04 6.86
C LYS A 9 8.73 -4.37 6.77
N MET A 10 8.26 -5.39 7.48
CA MET A 10 8.88 -6.72 7.45
C MET A 10 8.90 -7.28 6.03
N TYR A 11 7.76 -7.26 5.34
CA TYR A 11 7.69 -7.77 3.97
C TYR A 11 8.55 -6.97 3.00
N TYR A 12 8.53 -5.64 3.13
CA TYR A 12 9.27 -4.79 2.22
C TYR A 12 10.78 -4.83 2.47
N THR A 13 11.19 -4.57 3.71
CA THR A 13 12.59 -4.37 4.06
C THR A 13 13.30 -5.70 4.34
N ASP A 14 12.71 -6.57 5.17
CA ASP A 14 13.38 -7.80 5.59
C ASP A 14 13.26 -8.90 4.54
N GLN A 15 12.12 -8.99 3.85
CA GLN A 15 11.89 -10.04 2.86
C GLN A 15 12.07 -9.59 1.41
N GLY A 16 12.32 -8.31 1.18
CA GLY A 16 12.60 -7.82 -0.16
C GLY A 16 11.43 -7.83 -1.13
N LYS A 17 10.19 -7.86 -0.63
CA LYS A 17 9.01 -7.77 -1.50
C LYS A 17 8.85 -6.34 -2.00
N ASN A 18 8.26 -6.15 -3.19
CA ASN A 18 8.01 -4.78 -3.65
C ASN A 18 6.89 -4.13 -2.82
N CYS A 19 6.72 -2.83 -3.01
CA CYS A 19 5.79 -2.04 -2.20
C CYS A 19 4.35 -2.53 -2.30
N ALA A 20 3.88 -2.89 -3.48
CA ALA A 20 2.50 -3.37 -3.67
C ALA A 20 2.28 -4.72 -2.98
N VAL A 21 3.20 -5.66 -3.18
CA VAL A 21 3.13 -6.99 -2.59
C VAL A 21 3.24 -6.90 -1.06
N ALA A 22 4.14 -6.05 -0.56
CA ALA A 22 4.33 -5.89 0.89
C ALA A 22 3.04 -5.43 1.57
N ILE A 23 2.36 -4.46 1.01
CA ILE A 23 1.09 -3.96 1.56
C ILE A 23 0.00 -5.04 1.48
N LEU A 24 -0.09 -5.74 0.36
CA LEU A 24 -1.10 -6.80 0.19
C LEU A 24 -0.93 -7.90 1.22
N LEU A 25 0.28 -8.43 1.38
CA LEU A 25 0.55 -9.51 2.32
C LEU A 25 0.37 -9.05 3.77
N ALA A 26 0.79 -7.84 4.08
CA ALA A 26 0.57 -7.26 5.41
C ALA A 26 -0.94 -7.15 5.71
N GLY A 27 -1.71 -6.66 4.77
CA GLY A 27 -3.17 -6.57 4.91
C GLY A 27 -3.81 -7.94 5.07
N SER A 28 -3.32 -8.93 4.32
CA SER A 28 -3.81 -10.30 4.44
C SER A 28 -3.57 -10.85 5.84
N ASP A 29 -2.37 -10.65 6.39
CA ASP A 29 -2.05 -11.14 7.72
C ASP A 29 -2.87 -10.45 8.81
N VAL A 30 -3.00 -9.14 8.74
CA VAL A 30 -3.68 -8.37 9.80
C VAL A 30 -5.19 -8.54 9.74
N TYR A 31 -5.77 -8.58 8.55
CA TYR A 31 -7.23 -8.64 8.39
C TYR A 31 -7.76 -10.04 8.06
N GLY A 32 -6.90 -11.06 8.02
CA GLY A 32 -7.33 -12.43 7.80
C GLY A 32 -7.91 -12.66 6.40
N LEU A 33 -7.29 -12.10 5.37
CA LEU A 33 -7.83 -12.17 4.01
C LEU A 33 -7.52 -13.50 3.30
N GLY A 34 -6.61 -14.30 3.85
CA GLY A 34 -6.27 -15.61 3.29
C GLY A 34 -5.50 -15.55 1.99
N LEU A 35 -4.77 -14.46 1.74
CA LEU A 35 -3.99 -14.31 0.52
C LEU A 35 -2.56 -14.79 0.72
N GLY A 36 -2.05 -15.54 -0.24
CA GLY A 36 -0.71 -16.10 -0.17
C GLY A 36 0.17 -15.66 -1.35
N ALA A 37 1.27 -16.39 -1.52
CA ALA A 37 2.28 -16.08 -2.54
C ALA A 37 1.71 -16.07 -3.96
N GLU A 38 0.76 -16.98 -4.25
CA GLU A 38 0.15 -17.03 -5.59
C GLU A 38 -0.70 -15.79 -5.87
N ASP A 39 -1.45 -15.35 -4.87
CA ASP A 39 -2.27 -14.14 -5.00
C ASP A 39 -1.39 -12.90 -5.15
N ALA A 40 -0.27 -12.87 -4.44
CA ALA A 40 0.67 -11.75 -4.48
C ALA A 40 1.26 -11.55 -5.88
N LYS A 41 1.33 -12.58 -6.70
CA LYS A 41 1.81 -12.48 -8.08
C LYS A 41 1.01 -11.47 -8.89
N LEU A 42 -0.27 -11.30 -8.57
CA LEU A 42 -1.12 -10.32 -9.26
C LEU A 42 -0.62 -8.89 -9.09
N LEU A 43 0.13 -8.61 -8.03
CA LEU A 43 0.60 -7.26 -7.73
C LEU A 43 2.08 -7.04 -8.00
N VAL A 44 2.83 -8.07 -8.41
CA VAL A 44 4.27 -7.93 -8.65
C VAL A 44 4.57 -6.87 -9.70
N GLY A 45 3.74 -6.78 -10.74
CA GLY A 45 3.92 -5.80 -11.82
C GLY A 45 3.68 -4.36 -11.41
N PHE A 46 3.11 -4.11 -10.24
CA PHE A 46 2.83 -2.73 -9.78
C PHE A 46 4.03 -2.10 -9.06
N GLY A 47 5.08 -2.88 -8.78
CA GLY A 47 6.29 -2.33 -8.16
C GLY A 47 6.98 -1.32 -9.07
N GLY A 48 7.62 -0.32 -8.47
CA GLY A 48 8.28 0.73 -9.24
C GLY A 48 7.32 1.59 -10.06
N GLY A 49 6.07 1.69 -9.62
CA GLY A 49 5.05 2.45 -10.36
C GLY A 49 4.77 1.82 -11.71
N MET A 50 4.46 0.53 -11.73
CA MET A 50 4.25 -0.26 -12.95
C MET A 50 5.52 -0.30 -13.82
N GLY A 51 6.67 -0.31 -13.16
CA GLY A 51 7.96 -0.38 -13.84
C GLY A 51 8.38 0.89 -14.55
N CYS A 52 7.61 1.97 -14.44
CA CYS A 52 7.86 3.20 -15.20
C CYS A 52 7.67 4.49 -14.40
N GLY A 53 7.64 4.40 -13.07
CA GLY A 53 7.49 5.57 -12.23
C GLY A 53 6.07 6.15 -12.17
N SER A 54 5.09 5.39 -12.64
CA SER A 54 3.68 5.78 -12.61
C SER A 54 3.08 5.55 -11.22
N THR A 55 1.82 5.16 -11.10
CA THR A 55 1.12 5.04 -9.82
C THR A 55 1.91 4.23 -8.80
N CYS A 56 2.06 4.78 -7.59
CA CYS A 56 2.81 4.14 -6.51
C CYS A 56 2.25 2.76 -6.16
N GLY A 57 3.14 1.76 -6.07
CA GLY A 57 2.76 0.40 -5.74
C GLY A 57 2.15 0.27 -4.35
N ALA A 58 2.61 1.06 -3.38
CA ALA A 58 2.03 1.06 -2.04
C ALA A 58 0.57 1.51 -2.06
N LEU A 59 0.24 2.47 -2.92
CA LEU A 59 -1.14 2.89 -3.11
C LEU A 59 -1.94 1.77 -3.79
N ALA A 60 -1.41 1.20 -4.88
CA ALA A 60 -2.10 0.11 -5.59
C ALA A 60 -2.38 -1.08 -4.67
N GLY A 61 -1.41 -1.48 -3.87
CA GLY A 61 -1.57 -2.54 -2.87
C GLY A 61 -2.63 -2.21 -1.83
N SER A 62 -2.66 -0.95 -1.38
CA SER A 62 -3.67 -0.49 -0.43
C SER A 62 -5.07 -0.58 -1.02
N ILE A 63 -5.24 -0.15 -2.26
CA ILE A 63 -6.54 -0.23 -2.95
C ILE A 63 -6.97 -1.70 -3.11
N ALA A 64 -6.03 -2.60 -3.38
CA ALA A 64 -6.34 -4.04 -3.46
C ALA A 64 -6.85 -4.58 -2.12
N VAL A 65 -6.24 -4.17 -1.00
CA VAL A 65 -6.72 -4.54 0.34
C VAL A 65 -8.14 -4.01 0.57
N LEU A 66 -8.37 -2.75 0.22
CA LEU A 66 -9.71 -2.15 0.34
C LEU A 66 -10.74 -2.91 -0.51
N GLY A 67 -10.34 -3.34 -1.71
CA GLY A 67 -11.19 -4.14 -2.57
C GLY A 67 -11.61 -5.44 -1.92
N LYS A 68 -10.67 -6.11 -1.29
CA LYS A 68 -10.95 -7.38 -0.60
C LYS A 68 -11.93 -7.18 0.56
N LEU A 69 -11.84 -6.05 1.27
CA LEU A 69 -12.68 -5.76 2.43
C LEU A 69 -14.02 -5.12 2.08
N PHE A 70 -14.06 -4.23 1.10
CA PHE A 70 -15.20 -3.33 0.91
C PHE A 70 -15.78 -3.31 -0.50
N SER A 71 -15.34 -4.17 -1.43
CA SER A 71 -15.75 -4.10 -2.84
C SER A 71 -17.26 -4.27 -3.06
N THR A 72 -17.97 -4.88 -2.13
CA THR A 72 -19.43 -5.06 -2.24
C THR A 72 -20.24 -3.83 -1.83
N ARG A 73 -19.60 -2.81 -1.26
CA ARG A 73 -20.29 -1.57 -0.86
C ARG A 73 -20.60 -0.74 -2.11
N GLU A 74 -21.78 -0.14 -2.12
CA GLU A 74 -22.18 0.73 -3.24
C GLU A 74 -21.28 1.95 -3.37
N ASP A 75 -20.74 2.46 -2.24
CA ASP A 75 -19.87 3.63 -2.22
C ASP A 75 -18.38 3.29 -2.37
N PHE A 76 -18.04 2.06 -2.78
CA PHE A 76 -16.65 1.61 -2.82
C PHE A 76 -15.75 2.53 -3.65
N ARG A 77 -16.22 2.98 -4.82
CA ARG A 77 -15.41 3.86 -5.67
C ARG A 77 -15.14 5.20 -4.98
N VAL A 78 -16.12 5.70 -4.23
CA VAL A 78 -15.96 6.92 -3.45
C VAL A 78 -14.94 6.71 -2.35
N LEU A 79 -14.98 5.56 -1.67
CA LEU A 79 -13.98 5.21 -0.66
C LEU A 79 -12.58 5.19 -1.24
N CYS A 80 -12.40 4.59 -2.42
CA CYS A 80 -11.08 4.56 -3.07
C CYS A 80 -10.57 5.97 -3.34
N GLY A 81 -11.42 6.84 -3.87
CA GLY A 81 -11.04 8.24 -4.12
C GLY A 81 -10.65 8.98 -2.85
N LYS A 82 -11.39 8.74 -1.77
CA LYS A 82 -11.06 9.33 -0.46
C LYS A 82 -9.71 8.83 0.04
N PHE A 83 -9.41 7.55 -0.13
CA PHE A 83 -8.13 7.02 0.30
C PHE A 83 -6.98 7.58 -0.53
N VAL A 84 -7.14 7.73 -1.84
CA VAL A 84 -6.12 8.33 -2.69
C VAL A 84 -5.79 9.75 -2.22
N LYS A 85 -6.81 10.54 -1.87
CA LYS A 85 -6.61 11.89 -1.36
C LYS A 85 -5.86 11.87 -0.02
N LEU A 86 -6.29 10.99 0.89
CA LEU A 86 -5.64 10.82 2.19
C LEU A 86 -4.17 10.42 2.03
N PHE A 87 -3.89 9.53 1.09
CA PHE A 87 -2.55 9.07 0.79
C PHE A 87 -1.65 10.22 0.35
N ARG A 88 -2.12 11.06 -0.59
CA ARG A 88 -1.37 12.22 -1.03
C ARG A 88 -1.09 13.20 0.10
N GLU A 89 -2.11 13.51 0.88
CA GLU A 89 -1.99 14.44 2.01
C GLU A 89 -1.03 13.88 3.06
N GLY A 90 -1.17 12.60 3.39
CA GLY A 90 -0.33 11.96 4.41
C GLY A 90 1.14 11.88 4.01
N LEU A 91 1.42 11.74 2.73
CA LEU A 91 2.80 11.73 2.20
C LEU A 91 3.28 13.12 1.79
N GLN A 92 2.43 14.13 1.97
CA GLN A 92 2.78 15.52 1.67
C GLN A 92 3.29 15.69 0.23
N CYS A 93 2.61 15.05 -0.70
CA CYS A 93 2.96 15.09 -2.11
C CYS A 93 1.70 15.36 -2.94
N ASP A 94 1.82 16.15 -3.98
CA ASP A 94 0.69 16.49 -4.85
C ASP A 94 0.44 15.43 -5.92
N SER A 95 1.25 14.37 -5.91
CA SER A 95 1.18 13.29 -6.90
C SER A 95 1.19 11.93 -6.20
N VAL A 96 0.58 10.93 -6.85
CA VAL A 96 0.66 9.53 -6.41
C VAL A 96 1.65 8.74 -7.26
N ASP A 97 2.39 9.40 -8.14
CA ASP A 97 3.36 8.73 -9.00
C ASP A 97 4.59 8.28 -8.21
N CYS A 98 5.02 7.06 -8.48
CA CYS A 98 6.19 6.46 -7.85
C CYS A 98 7.43 7.38 -8.01
N ALA A 99 7.65 7.91 -9.19
CA ALA A 99 8.81 8.78 -9.45
C ALA A 99 8.83 10.01 -8.53
N LYS A 100 7.68 10.64 -8.34
CA LYS A 100 7.59 11.84 -7.49
C LYS A 100 7.72 11.51 -6.01
N LEU A 101 7.08 10.44 -5.57
CA LEU A 101 7.17 10.00 -4.18
C LEU A 101 8.57 9.53 -3.84
N ALA A 102 9.22 8.79 -4.74
CA ALA A 102 10.59 8.33 -4.54
C ALA A 102 11.55 9.52 -4.46
N ALA A 103 11.39 10.53 -5.30
CA ALA A 103 12.23 11.73 -5.27
C ALA A 103 12.18 12.42 -3.90
N LYS A 104 11.02 12.37 -3.24
CA LYS A 104 10.80 13.03 -1.95
C LYS A 104 11.18 12.15 -0.76
N HIS A 105 10.90 10.84 -0.82
CA HIS A 105 10.95 9.96 0.36
C HIS A 105 11.97 8.84 0.30
N LYS A 106 12.50 8.50 -0.87
CA LYS A 106 13.42 7.37 -1.01
C LYS A 106 14.76 7.65 -0.33
N SER A 107 15.24 6.67 0.43
CA SER A 107 16.57 6.76 1.06
C SER A 107 17.54 5.78 0.40
N PRO A 108 18.88 6.07 0.46
CA PRO A 108 19.87 5.17 -0.15
C PRO A 108 19.91 3.78 0.45
N ASP A 109 19.68 3.67 1.78
CA ASP A 109 19.81 2.40 2.51
C ASP A 109 18.48 1.66 2.69
N ARG A 110 17.36 2.37 2.73
CA ARG A 110 16.05 1.77 3.00
C ARG A 110 15.05 1.91 1.86
N LYS A 111 15.48 2.44 0.75
CA LYS A 111 14.66 2.63 -0.46
C LYS A 111 13.36 3.39 -0.11
N CYS A 112 12.20 2.85 -0.43
CA CYS A 112 10.91 3.49 -0.18
C CYS A 112 10.23 3.01 1.10
N GLU A 113 10.99 2.50 2.07
CA GLU A 113 10.42 2.02 3.34
C GLU A 113 9.50 3.06 3.98
N ALA A 114 9.91 4.33 3.98
CA ALA A 114 9.10 5.40 4.57
C ALA A 114 7.72 5.51 3.92
N VAL A 115 7.65 5.37 2.60
CA VAL A 115 6.38 5.40 1.87
C VAL A 115 5.52 4.19 2.23
N VAL A 116 6.12 3.01 2.25
CA VAL A 116 5.40 1.76 2.57
C VAL A 116 4.83 1.79 3.98
N VAL A 117 5.63 2.20 4.96
CA VAL A 117 5.21 2.28 6.36
C VAL A 117 4.10 3.32 6.54
N LYS A 118 4.24 4.49 5.92
CA LYS A 118 3.22 5.54 6.00
C LYS A 118 1.93 5.12 5.32
N ALA A 119 2.02 4.47 4.17
CA ALA A 119 0.85 3.93 3.47
C ALA A 119 0.10 2.94 4.36
N ALA A 120 0.83 2.05 5.02
CA ALA A 120 0.22 1.07 5.94
C ALA A 120 -0.47 1.75 7.12
N GLU A 121 0.16 2.78 7.70
CA GLU A 121 -0.45 3.55 8.78
C GLU A 121 -1.76 4.20 8.35
N LEU A 122 -1.75 4.86 7.19
CA LEU A 122 -2.94 5.52 6.66
C LEU A 122 -4.04 4.50 6.32
N LEU A 123 -3.65 3.36 5.74
CA LEU A 123 -4.59 2.30 5.40
C LEU A 123 -5.26 1.73 6.64
N GLY A 124 -4.50 1.46 7.68
CA GLY A 124 -5.03 0.93 8.94
C GLY A 124 -6.06 1.87 9.57
N LYS A 125 -5.75 3.15 9.62
CA LYS A 125 -6.68 4.17 10.14
C LYS A 125 -7.93 4.27 9.29
N PHE A 126 -7.77 4.28 7.97
CA PHE A 126 -8.89 4.39 7.04
C PHE A 126 -9.85 3.20 7.17
N ILE A 127 -9.30 1.99 7.27
CA ILE A 127 -10.11 0.78 7.46
C ILE A 127 -10.89 0.85 8.78
N ALA A 128 -10.23 1.25 9.87
CA ALA A 128 -10.89 1.37 11.18
C ALA A 128 -12.04 2.36 11.15
N GLU A 129 -11.87 3.48 10.44
CA GLU A 129 -12.89 4.53 10.36
C GLU A 129 -14.07 4.16 9.46
N ASN A 130 -13.89 3.22 8.54
CA ASN A 130 -14.90 2.86 7.53
C ASN A 130 -15.46 1.43 7.69
N ALA A 131 -14.98 0.71 8.66
CA ALA A 131 -15.44 -0.65 8.92
C ALA A 131 -16.85 -0.69 9.53
#